data_2783e1c242bd87f67ac300d7518fd0a0
#
_entry.id   2783e1c242bd87f67ac300d7518fd0a0
#
_cell.length_a   1.000
_cell.length_b   1.000
_cell.length_c   1.000
_cell.angle_alpha   90.00
_cell.angle_beta   90.00
_cell.angle_gamma   90.00
#
_symmetry.space_group_name_H-M   'P 1'
#
loop_
_entity.id
_entity.type
_entity.pdbx_description
1 polymer ?
#
loop_
_entity_poly.entity_id
_entity_poly.type
_entity_poly.pdbx_seq_one_letter_code
_entity_poly.pdbx_strand_id
1 'polypeptide(L)'
;VRARLEQQPVRYEPMAVVLPEDHHLAGLDAVPLDALAGETVYAGAGNPRTREWTDLALHLFEGRGIALAPPAPLAVGADEFRRVMAKKRNPVLAVVDFPAMPETVRKPLVGPVPLSPVSLVWRKGLVHPGIDALRRAAGELAAEEGWLRRPADGWIPASDELVMAGQD
;
A
#
# COMPACT_ATOMS: atom_id res chain seq x y z
N VAL A 1 0.52 -11.07 -26.08
CA VAL A 1 -0.91 -11.34 -25.84
C VAL A 1 -1.28 -10.58 -24.56
N ARG A 2 -1.92 -9.40 -24.69
CA ARG A 2 -2.47 -8.70 -23.52
C ARG A 2 -3.55 -9.60 -22.92
N ALA A 3 -3.34 -10.07 -21.70
CA ALA A 3 -4.41 -10.73 -20.94
C ALA A 3 -5.55 -9.72 -20.86
N ARG A 4 -6.69 -10.08 -21.44
CA ARG A 4 -7.89 -9.25 -21.33
C ARG A 4 -8.44 -9.44 -19.94
N LEU A 5 -8.14 -8.50 -19.05
CA LEU A 5 -8.63 -8.45 -17.70
C LEU A 5 -9.75 -7.42 -17.60
N GLU A 6 -10.68 -7.67 -16.75
CA GLU A 6 -11.68 -6.75 -16.23
C GLU A 6 -11.37 -6.50 -14.77
N GLN A 7 -11.78 -5.35 -14.27
CA GLN A 7 -11.53 -4.95 -12.89
C GLN A 7 -12.69 -4.16 -12.33
N GLN A 8 -12.78 -4.15 -11.01
CA GLN A 8 -13.72 -3.36 -10.24
C GLN A 8 -12.97 -2.75 -9.06
N PRO A 9 -12.87 -1.42 -8.96
CA PRO A 9 -12.37 -0.77 -7.76
C PRO A 9 -13.17 -1.17 -6.52
N VAL A 10 -12.48 -1.37 -5.41
CA VAL A 10 -13.09 -1.78 -4.15
C VAL A 10 -12.78 -0.79 -3.03
N ARG A 11 -11.51 -0.41 -2.90
CA ARG A 11 -11.07 0.34 -1.73
C ARG A 11 -9.83 1.20 -2.02
N TYR A 12 -9.76 2.35 -1.35
CA TYR A 12 -8.51 3.05 -1.11
C TYR A 12 -8.03 2.72 0.31
N GLU A 13 -6.84 2.17 0.46
CA GLU A 13 -6.23 1.92 1.75
C GLU A 13 -5.24 3.02 2.09
N PRO A 14 -5.47 3.84 3.12
CA PRO A 14 -4.49 4.82 3.56
C PRO A 14 -3.18 4.14 3.97
N MET A 15 -2.07 4.76 3.58
CA MET A 15 -0.76 4.21 3.85
C MET A 15 -0.19 4.73 5.16
N ALA A 16 0.73 3.97 5.71
CA ALA A 16 1.41 4.23 6.96
C ALA A 16 2.90 3.91 6.82
N VAL A 17 3.66 4.36 7.77
CA VAL A 17 5.03 3.91 7.99
C VAL A 17 5.12 3.19 9.34
N VAL A 18 5.77 2.04 9.35
CA VAL A 18 6.12 1.32 10.58
C VAL A 18 7.56 1.69 10.93
N LEU A 19 7.75 2.21 12.12
CA LEU A 19 9.01 2.76 12.62
C LEU A 19 9.45 1.97 13.86
N PRO A 20 10.76 1.79 14.11
CA PRO A 20 11.25 1.43 15.43
C PRO A 20 10.74 2.41 16.50
N GLU A 21 10.43 1.93 17.70
CA GLU A 21 9.92 2.80 18.80
C GLU A 21 10.86 3.95 19.18
N ASP A 22 12.15 3.76 18.99
CA ASP A 22 13.20 4.77 19.25
C ASP A 22 13.52 5.66 18.05
N HIS A 23 12.77 5.53 16.94
CA HIS A 23 12.93 6.38 15.77
C HIS A 23 12.51 7.82 16.09
N HIS A 24 13.24 8.82 15.56
CA HIS A 24 12.95 10.23 15.84
C HIS A 24 11.54 10.69 15.44
N LEU A 25 10.90 10.01 14.48
CA LEU A 25 9.51 10.29 14.07
C LEU A 25 8.47 9.48 14.86
N ALA A 26 8.88 8.54 15.72
CA ALA A 26 7.96 7.64 16.42
C ALA A 26 7.00 8.36 17.39
N GLY A 27 7.40 9.53 17.89
CA GLY A 27 6.58 10.35 18.79
C GLY A 27 5.46 11.15 18.12
N LEU A 28 5.41 11.20 16.77
CA LEU A 28 4.36 11.92 16.05
C LEU A 28 3.06 11.10 16.02
N ASP A 29 1.90 11.76 16.00
CA ASP A 29 0.62 11.09 15.77
C ASP A 29 0.45 10.63 14.32
N ALA A 30 0.93 11.44 13.38
CA ALA A 30 1.01 11.14 11.95
C ALA A 30 2.35 11.66 11.40
N VAL A 31 2.90 10.99 10.40
CA VAL A 31 4.20 11.35 9.81
C VAL A 31 3.95 12.06 8.49
N PRO A 32 4.33 13.34 8.35
CA PRO A 32 4.38 14.00 7.05
C PRO A 32 5.29 13.21 6.11
N LEU A 33 4.84 12.96 4.88
CA LEU A 33 5.62 12.17 3.93
C LEU A 33 7.03 12.76 3.71
N ASP A 34 7.14 14.09 3.62
CA ASP A 34 8.41 14.77 3.42
C ASP A 34 9.33 14.70 4.67
N ALA A 35 8.81 14.35 5.85
CA ALA A 35 9.63 14.12 7.03
C ALA A 35 10.47 12.83 6.94
N LEU A 36 10.19 11.96 5.97
CA LEU A 36 11.01 10.80 5.64
C LEU A 36 12.19 11.13 4.72
N ALA A 37 12.39 12.40 4.34
CA ALA A 37 13.54 12.80 3.54
C ALA A 37 14.85 12.43 4.24
N GLY A 38 15.77 11.79 3.51
CA GLY A 38 17.02 11.24 4.05
C GLY A 38 16.90 9.82 4.61
N GLU A 39 15.69 9.30 4.81
CA GLU A 39 15.47 7.93 5.26
C GLU A 39 15.61 6.91 4.13
N THR A 40 15.95 5.69 4.52
CA THR A 40 15.92 4.52 3.62
C THR A 40 14.77 3.62 4.04
N VAL A 41 13.68 3.64 3.26
CA VAL A 41 12.41 2.97 3.57
C VAL A 41 12.31 1.63 2.86
N TYR A 42 11.95 0.57 3.59
CA TYR A 42 11.68 -0.73 2.99
C TYR A 42 10.24 -0.80 2.44
N ALA A 43 10.11 -1.21 1.20
CA ALA A 43 8.81 -1.37 0.53
C ALA A 43 8.76 -2.63 -0.34
N GLY A 44 9.07 -3.79 0.24
CA GLY A 44 8.98 -5.08 -0.43
C GLY A 44 9.98 -5.27 -1.59
N ALA A 45 11.02 -4.44 -1.69
CA ALA A 45 11.98 -4.49 -2.78
C ALA A 45 12.59 -5.89 -2.92
N GLY A 46 12.65 -6.37 -4.16
CA GLY A 46 13.19 -7.69 -4.50
C GLY A 46 12.21 -8.86 -4.36
N ASN A 47 11.00 -8.63 -3.88
CA ASN A 47 9.96 -9.65 -3.87
C ASN A 47 9.19 -9.64 -5.21
N PRO A 48 9.31 -10.69 -6.05
CA PRO A 48 8.62 -10.73 -7.34
C PRO A 48 7.08 -10.80 -7.21
N ARG A 49 6.56 -11.09 -6.02
CA ARG A 49 5.11 -11.16 -5.75
C ARG A 49 4.50 -9.84 -5.29
N THR A 50 5.33 -8.83 -5.03
CA THR A 50 4.92 -7.49 -4.56
C THR A 50 5.59 -6.39 -5.36
N ARG A 51 5.77 -6.59 -6.66
CA ARG A 51 6.42 -5.61 -7.56
C ARG A 51 5.63 -4.33 -7.62
N GLU A 52 4.31 -4.41 -7.71
CA GLU A 52 3.40 -3.27 -7.73
C GLU A 52 3.53 -2.43 -6.45
N TRP A 53 3.81 -3.05 -5.31
CA TRP A 53 4.06 -2.33 -4.06
C TRP A 53 5.38 -1.54 -4.11
N THR A 54 6.41 -2.13 -4.68
CA THR A 54 7.70 -1.47 -4.90
C THR A 54 7.55 -0.32 -5.91
N ASP A 55 6.81 -0.53 -7.00
CA ASP A 55 6.55 0.49 -8.01
C ASP A 55 5.75 1.67 -7.43
N LEU A 56 4.73 1.39 -6.61
CA LEU A 56 3.99 2.40 -5.87
C LEU A 56 4.93 3.24 -4.99
N ALA A 57 5.82 2.59 -4.24
CA ALA A 57 6.79 3.26 -3.38
C ALA A 57 7.76 4.15 -4.18
N LEU A 58 8.25 3.68 -5.32
CA LEU A 58 9.13 4.47 -6.19
C LEU A 58 8.45 5.75 -6.67
N HIS A 59 7.20 5.67 -7.12
CA HIS A 59 6.42 6.85 -7.50
C HIS A 59 6.15 7.78 -6.31
N LEU A 60 5.85 7.21 -5.14
CA LEU A 60 5.58 8.00 -3.94
C LEU A 60 6.81 8.76 -3.46
N PHE A 61 8.00 8.18 -3.58
CA PHE A 61 9.26 8.73 -3.08
C PHE A 61 9.97 9.63 -4.10
N GLU A 62 9.50 9.64 -5.35
CA GLU A 62 10.12 10.43 -6.42
C GLU A 62 10.22 11.91 -6.05
N GLY A 63 11.40 12.48 -6.17
CA GLY A 63 11.69 13.90 -5.88
C GLY A 63 11.65 14.29 -4.39
N ARG A 64 11.45 13.33 -3.45
CA ARG A 64 11.31 13.64 -2.00
C ARG A 64 12.56 13.35 -1.18
N GLY A 65 13.63 12.88 -1.80
CA GLY A 65 14.85 12.52 -1.07
C GLY A 65 14.71 11.30 -0.17
N ILE A 66 13.70 10.46 -0.40
CA ILE A 66 13.48 9.21 0.31
C ILE A 66 14.08 8.07 -0.52
N ALA A 67 14.97 7.29 0.09
CA ALA A 67 15.60 6.16 -0.58
C ALA A 67 14.79 4.86 -0.38
N LEU A 68 14.70 4.04 -1.43
CA LEU A 68 14.16 2.69 -1.29
C LEU A 68 15.25 1.76 -0.74
N ALA A 69 14.92 1.01 0.32
CA ALA A 69 15.85 0.03 0.88
C ALA A 69 16.18 -1.07 -0.14
N PRO A 70 17.41 -1.58 -0.16
CA PRO A 70 17.78 -2.67 -1.05
C PRO A 70 16.94 -3.93 -0.77
N PRO A 71 16.84 -4.85 -1.73
CA PRO A 71 16.10 -6.09 -1.56
C PRO A 71 16.47 -6.82 -0.27
N ALA A 72 15.45 -7.30 0.43
CA ALA A 72 15.61 -8.18 1.59
C ALA A 72 15.42 -9.64 1.14
N PRO A 73 15.99 -10.61 1.88
CA PRO A 73 15.64 -12.00 1.69
C PRO A 73 14.12 -12.18 1.73
N LEU A 74 13.60 -13.05 0.85
CA LEU A 74 12.17 -13.34 0.82
C LEU A 74 11.78 -14.01 2.15
N ALA A 75 11.05 -13.29 2.98
CA ALA A 75 10.53 -13.81 4.24
C ALA A 75 9.29 -14.67 3.99
N VAL A 76 9.29 -15.88 4.50
CA VAL A 76 8.14 -16.80 4.44
C VAL A 76 7.37 -16.74 5.74
N GLY A 77 6.27 -15.99 5.73
CA GLY A 77 5.41 -15.79 6.90
C GLY A 77 5.79 -14.59 7.77
N ALA A 78 4.87 -14.25 8.67
CA ALA A 78 4.96 -13.03 9.47
C ALA A 78 6.15 -13.00 10.43
N ASP A 79 6.50 -14.15 11.01
CA ASP A 79 7.57 -14.21 12.02
C ASP A 79 8.95 -14.03 11.41
N GLU A 80 9.18 -14.58 10.22
CA GLU A 80 10.44 -14.34 9.51
C GLU A 80 10.55 -12.91 9.04
N PHE A 81 9.47 -12.34 8.52
CA PHE A 81 9.41 -10.92 8.15
C PHE A 81 9.75 -10.02 9.35
N ARG A 82 9.13 -10.25 10.51
CA ARG A 82 9.42 -9.52 11.74
C ARG A 82 10.90 -9.57 12.12
N ARG A 83 11.52 -10.77 12.08
CA ARG A 83 12.96 -10.93 12.39
C ARG A 83 13.85 -10.16 11.42
N VAL A 84 13.54 -10.20 10.13
CA VAL A 84 14.31 -9.45 9.11
C VAL A 84 14.18 -7.96 9.35
N MET A 85 12.98 -7.46 9.60
CA MET A 85 12.74 -6.03 9.82
C MET A 85 13.37 -5.54 11.14
N ALA A 86 13.24 -6.30 12.22
CA ALA A 86 13.89 -5.99 13.49
C ALA A 86 15.41 -5.86 13.37
N LYS A 87 16.03 -6.71 12.55
CA LYS A 87 17.48 -6.63 12.30
C LYS A 87 17.89 -5.44 11.43
N LYS A 88 17.07 -5.10 10.43
CA LYS A 88 17.38 -4.00 9.48
C LYS A 88 17.09 -2.62 10.07
N ARG A 89 16.07 -2.51 10.93
CA ARG A 89 15.62 -1.26 11.58
C ARG A 89 15.23 -0.12 10.62
N ASN A 90 15.08 -0.42 9.34
CA ASN A 90 14.57 0.57 8.38
C ASN A 90 13.09 0.86 8.66
N PRO A 91 12.62 2.10 8.44
CA PRO A 91 11.20 2.36 8.27
C PRO A 91 10.58 1.42 7.21
N VAL A 92 9.37 0.95 7.44
CA VAL A 92 8.66 0.05 6.53
C VAL A 92 7.41 0.72 6.01
N LEU A 93 7.29 0.86 4.69
CA LEU A 93 6.05 1.33 4.06
C LEU A 93 4.97 0.26 4.21
N ALA A 94 3.82 0.64 4.73
CA ALA A 94 2.71 -0.25 5.06
C ALA A 94 1.37 0.43 4.80
N VAL A 95 0.27 -0.28 5.03
CA VAL A 95 -1.07 0.30 5.14
C VAL A 95 -1.42 0.52 6.62
N VAL A 96 -2.40 1.39 6.88
CA VAL A 96 -2.80 1.71 8.27
C VAL A 96 -3.29 0.49 9.05
N ASP A 97 -3.81 -0.53 8.38
CA ASP A 97 -4.27 -1.78 8.99
C ASP A 97 -3.18 -2.87 9.06
N PHE A 98 -1.92 -2.51 8.76
CA PHE A 98 -0.81 -3.47 8.84
C PHE A 98 -0.68 -4.05 10.25
N PRO A 99 -0.45 -5.36 10.42
CA PRO A 99 -0.34 -5.98 11.74
C PRO A 99 0.73 -5.34 12.61
N ALA A 100 0.45 -5.23 13.91
CA ALA A 100 1.43 -4.75 14.88
C ALA A 100 2.68 -5.64 14.88
N MET A 101 3.84 -5.01 14.99
CA MET A 101 5.13 -5.69 15.15
C MET A 101 5.75 -5.28 16.49
N PRO A 102 6.45 -6.20 17.19
CA PRO A 102 7.15 -5.89 18.42
C PRO A 102 8.15 -4.75 18.23
N GLU A 103 8.32 -3.91 19.25
CA GLU A 103 9.29 -2.80 19.29
C GLU A 103 9.13 -1.81 18.12
N THR A 104 7.92 -1.70 17.57
CA THR A 104 7.61 -0.75 16.49
C THR A 104 6.32 0.01 16.76
N VAL A 105 6.24 1.19 16.16
CA VAL A 105 5.01 1.99 16.09
C VAL A 105 4.59 2.14 14.64
N ARG A 106 3.29 2.10 14.38
CA ARG A 106 2.72 2.37 13.07
C ARG A 106 2.11 3.77 13.08
N LYS A 107 2.50 4.59 12.12
CA LYS A 107 2.06 5.97 11.98
C LYS A 107 1.46 6.22 10.61
N PRO A 108 0.25 6.78 10.51
CA PRO A 108 -0.31 7.16 9.21
C PRO A 108 0.56 8.19 8.51
N LEU A 109 0.64 8.11 7.19
CA LEU A 109 1.33 9.09 6.35
C LEU A 109 0.36 10.20 5.94
N VAL A 110 0.84 11.43 5.97
CA VAL A 110 0.06 12.63 5.63
C VAL A 110 0.88 13.61 4.79
N GLY A 111 0.22 14.53 4.12
CA GLY A 111 0.80 15.64 3.38
C GLY A 111 1.67 15.28 2.16
N PRO A 112 1.12 14.59 1.14
CA PRO A 112 -0.25 14.14 0.93
C PRO A 112 -0.56 12.85 1.69
N VAL A 113 -1.84 12.45 1.73
CA VAL A 113 -2.26 11.13 2.23
C VAL A 113 -2.06 10.10 1.11
N PRO A 114 -1.01 9.27 1.14
CA PRO A 114 -0.83 8.26 0.10
C PRO A 114 -1.83 7.11 0.30
N LEU A 115 -2.36 6.61 -0.81
CA LEU A 115 -3.37 5.56 -0.83
C LEU A 115 -2.88 4.38 -1.65
N SER A 116 -3.14 3.18 -1.18
CA SER A 116 -2.97 1.94 -1.93
C SER A 116 -4.32 1.57 -2.53
N PRO A 117 -4.47 1.60 -3.87
CA PRO A 117 -5.72 1.22 -4.52
C PRO A 117 -5.88 -0.29 -4.53
N VAL A 118 -7.08 -0.77 -4.22
CA VAL A 118 -7.44 -2.19 -4.21
C VAL A 118 -8.58 -2.42 -5.20
N SER A 119 -8.42 -3.40 -6.07
CA SER A 119 -9.42 -3.80 -7.06
C SER A 119 -9.59 -5.31 -7.12
N LEU A 120 -10.80 -5.76 -7.41
CA LEU A 120 -11.05 -7.11 -7.90
C LEU A 120 -10.63 -7.17 -9.37
N VAL A 121 -9.92 -8.25 -9.74
CA VAL A 121 -9.45 -8.46 -11.11
C VAL A 121 -9.82 -9.86 -11.57
N TRP A 122 -10.38 -10.00 -12.78
CA TRP A 122 -10.75 -11.29 -13.37
C TRP A 122 -10.53 -11.31 -14.88
N ARG A 123 -10.55 -12.49 -15.48
CA ARG A 123 -10.45 -12.61 -16.94
C ARG A 123 -11.70 -12.05 -17.60
N LYS A 124 -11.53 -11.26 -18.64
CA LYS A 124 -12.65 -10.80 -19.48
C LYS A 124 -13.44 -11.98 -20.05
N GLY A 125 -14.77 -11.89 -19.89
CA GLY A 125 -15.68 -12.94 -20.34
C GLY A 125 -15.76 -14.15 -19.40
N LEU A 126 -15.18 -14.08 -18.20
CA LEU A 126 -15.39 -15.12 -17.19
C LEU A 126 -16.82 -15.02 -16.63
N VAL A 127 -17.61 -16.04 -16.92
CA VAL A 127 -18.99 -16.17 -16.41
C VAL A 127 -18.99 -17.19 -15.30
N HIS A 128 -19.25 -16.73 -14.07
CA HIS A 128 -19.35 -17.62 -12.91
C HIS A 128 -20.19 -16.96 -11.81
N PRO A 129 -21.23 -17.64 -11.28
CA PRO A 129 -22.12 -17.06 -10.28
C PRO A 129 -21.42 -16.52 -9.05
N GLY A 130 -20.32 -17.16 -8.62
CA GLY A 130 -19.50 -16.71 -7.50
C GLY A 130 -18.78 -15.39 -7.77
N ILE A 131 -18.37 -15.12 -9.00
CA ILE A 131 -17.75 -13.84 -9.38
C ILE A 131 -18.81 -12.74 -9.31
N ASP A 132 -20.00 -12.96 -9.82
CA ASP A 132 -21.09 -11.99 -9.79
C ASP A 132 -21.53 -11.68 -8.35
N ALA A 133 -21.60 -12.71 -7.49
CA ALA A 133 -21.89 -12.54 -6.07
C ALA A 133 -20.78 -11.75 -5.35
N LEU A 134 -19.51 -12.07 -5.60
CA LEU A 134 -18.37 -11.36 -5.01
C LEU A 134 -18.32 -9.89 -5.44
N ARG A 135 -18.52 -9.61 -6.73
CA ARG A 135 -18.54 -8.24 -7.26
C ARG A 135 -19.65 -7.40 -6.64
N ARG A 136 -20.85 -7.98 -6.50
CA ARG A 136 -21.98 -7.31 -5.87
C ARG A 136 -21.70 -7.02 -4.41
N ALA A 137 -21.28 -8.01 -3.64
CA ALA A 137 -20.97 -7.85 -2.23
C ALA A 137 -19.84 -6.82 -2.00
N ALA A 138 -18.78 -6.84 -2.83
CA ALA A 138 -17.73 -5.86 -2.77
C ALA A 138 -18.21 -4.43 -3.07
N GLY A 139 -19.10 -4.27 -4.05
CA GLY A 139 -19.69 -2.97 -4.39
C GLY A 139 -20.60 -2.44 -3.28
N GLU A 140 -21.45 -3.30 -2.70
CA GLU A 140 -22.34 -2.97 -1.60
C GLU A 140 -21.53 -2.52 -0.37
N LEU A 141 -20.54 -3.30 0.04
CA LEU A 141 -19.64 -2.94 1.16
C LEU A 141 -18.85 -1.67 0.89
N ALA A 142 -18.29 -1.51 -0.31
CA ALA A 142 -17.56 -0.31 -0.67
C ALA A 142 -18.41 0.95 -0.58
N ALA A 143 -19.70 0.86 -0.96
CA ALA A 143 -20.65 1.97 -0.85
C ALA A 143 -21.05 2.24 0.61
N GLU A 144 -21.39 1.19 1.37
CA GLU A 144 -21.80 1.29 2.78
C GLU A 144 -20.70 1.88 3.65
N GLU A 145 -19.49 1.36 3.53
CA GLU A 145 -18.32 1.76 4.31
C GLU A 145 -17.61 3.00 3.74
N GLY A 146 -18.01 3.47 2.56
CA GLY A 146 -17.37 4.60 1.90
C GLY A 146 -15.92 4.34 1.50
N TRP A 147 -15.55 3.10 1.18
CA TRP A 147 -14.17 2.68 0.90
C TRP A 147 -13.54 3.36 -0.33
N LEU A 148 -14.35 3.84 -1.25
CA LEU A 148 -13.90 4.57 -2.44
C LEU A 148 -13.88 6.08 -2.23
N ARG A 149 -14.14 6.58 -1.02
CA ARG A 149 -13.95 8.00 -0.71
C ARG A 149 -12.47 8.33 -0.64
N ARG A 150 -12.07 9.26 -1.48
CA ARG A 150 -10.70 9.77 -1.51
C ARG A 150 -10.63 11.08 -0.74
N PRO A 151 -9.70 11.25 0.23
CA PRO A 151 -9.43 12.54 0.86
C PRO A 151 -9.04 13.60 -0.17
N ALA A 152 -9.28 14.87 0.10
CA ALA A 152 -8.96 15.97 -0.81
C ALA A 152 -7.47 16.04 -1.18
N ASP A 153 -6.59 15.67 -0.25
CA ASP A 153 -5.14 15.56 -0.41
C ASP A 153 -4.67 14.10 -0.63
N GLY A 154 -5.61 13.20 -0.96
CA GLY A 154 -5.32 11.80 -1.26
C GLY A 154 -4.48 11.67 -2.54
N TRP A 155 -3.41 10.89 -2.48
CA TRP A 155 -2.50 10.67 -3.59
C TRP A 155 -2.49 9.20 -4.01
N ILE A 156 -2.55 8.95 -5.31
CA ILE A 156 -2.25 7.66 -5.95
C ILE A 156 -1.36 7.92 -7.17
N PRO A 157 -0.63 6.92 -7.70
CA PRO A 157 0.09 7.04 -8.95
C PRO A 157 -0.85 7.42 -10.11
N ALA A 158 -0.36 8.23 -11.05
CA ALA A 158 -1.15 8.64 -12.20
C ALA A 158 -1.64 7.46 -13.06
N SER A 159 -0.88 6.36 -13.10
CA SER A 159 -1.28 5.11 -13.75
C SER A 159 -2.55 4.49 -13.15
N ASP A 160 -2.78 4.71 -11.87
CA ASP A 160 -3.88 4.10 -11.13
C ASP A 160 -5.14 4.97 -11.15
N GLU A 161 -5.02 6.25 -11.49
CA GLU A 161 -6.18 7.16 -11.66
C GLU A 161 -7.19 6.61 -12.68
N LEU A 162 -6.69 6.13 -13.83
CA LEU A 162 -7.54 5.54 -14.88
C LEU A 162 -8.17 4.20 -14.44
N VAL A 163 -7.42 3.44 -13.64
CA VAL A 163 -7.88 2.14 -13.12
C VAL A 163 -9.00 2.33 -12.11
N MET A 164 -8.85 3.31 -11.22
CA MET A 164 -9.79 3.57 -10.13
C MET A 164 -10.99 4.42 -10.55
N ALA A 165 -10.92 5.15 -11.67
CA ALA A 165 -12.05 5.91 -12.21
C ALA A 165 -13.21 5.03 -12.73
N GLY A 166 -12.99 3.70 -12.86
CA GLY A 166 -13.93 2.79 -13.50
C GLY A 166 -13.84 2.91 -15.03
N GLN A 167 -13.99 1.80 -15.72
CA GLN A 167 -14.25 1.86 -17.17
C GLN A 167 -15.77 2.02 -17.33
N ASP A 168 -16.21 3.23 -17.73
CA ASP A 168 -17.55 3.46 -18.25
C ASP A 168 -17.83 2.56 -19.49
#